data_be686b4f19cdf13daabbf5858a14ced6
#
_entry.id   be686b4f19cdf13daabbf5858a14ced6
#
_cell.length_a   1.000
_cell.length_b   1.000
_cell.length_c   1.000
_cell.angle_alpha   90.00
_cell.angle_beta   90.00
_cell.angle_gamma   90.00
#
_symmetry.space_group_name_H-M   'P 1'
#
loop_
_entity.id
_entity.type
_entity.pdbx_description
1 polymer ?
#
loop_
_entity_poly.entity_id
_entity_poly.type
_entity_poly.pdbx_seq_one_letter_code
_entity_poly.pdbx_strand_id
1 'polypeptide(L)'
;MKHHLSCLKGDTIKAIILVCLAVGVVGMSYGSLAMAYSFPVWVPFVLSITVLAGASEFMFIGIVASGGNPLAAAAAGLLVNARHVPFGVTVRELVGKRGLSLLGCHIMNDESVVFGLSQKTAEQRKAAYWLCGLGVAIIWPLGALLGAMVGKLLPDPETIGLDAVFPAILLALVVPAFKNRTTLIRACSGAVLSLAAVPFAPVGLPVLLSLLGLAARKK
;
A
#
# COMPACT_ATOMS: atom_id res chain seq x y z
N MET A 1 3.04 -15.61 22.74
CA MET A 1 2.15 -14.54 22.22
C MET A 1 1.38 -13.82 23.33
N LYS A 2 0.75 -14.47 24.29
CA LYS A 2 0.01 -13.79 25.39
C LYS A 2 0.87 -12.81 26.23
N HIS A 3 2.12 -13.14 26.52
CA HIS A 3 3.04 -12.27 27.32
C HIS A 3 3.47 -10.98 26.60
N HIS A 4 3.46 -10.95 25.26
CA HIS A 4 3.86 -9.75 24.50
C HIS A 4 2.71 -8.75 24.32
N LEU A 5 1.46 -9.20 24.36
CA LEU A 5 0.31 -8.30 24.24
C LEU A 5 0.01 -7.55 25.54
N SER A 6 0.36 -8.12 26.70
CA SER A 6 0.14 -7.49 28.01
C SER A 6 1.03 -6.24 28.25
N CYS A 7 2.07 -6.03 27.43
CA CYS A 7 2.92 -4.85 27.55
C CYS A 7 2.35 -3.61 26.80
N LEU A 8 1.37 -3.80 25.89
CA LEU A 8 0.73 -2.73 25.16
C LEU A 8 -0.42 -2.09 25.95
N LYS A 9 -0.57 -0.77 25.82
CA LYS A 9 -1.74 -0.08 26.35
C LYS A 9 -2.99 -0.46 25.57
N GLY A 10 -4.13 -0.54 26.26
CA GLY A 10 -5.42 -0.85 25.64
C GLY A 10 -5.76 0.08 24.45
N ASP A 11 -5.44 1.37 24.57
CA ASP A 11 -5.67 2.35 23.52
C ASP A 11 -4.83 2.07 22.26
N THR A 12 -3.58 1.60 22.42
CA THR A 12 -2.73 1.20 21.29
C THR A 12 -3.32 -0.02 20.57
N ILE A 13 -3.81 -1.00 21.32
CA ILE A 13 -4.46 -2.19 20.72
C ILE A 13 -5.72 -1.79 19.98
N LYS A 14 -6.57 -0.95 20.56
CA LYS A 14 -7.78 -0.43 19.89
C LYS A 14 -7.44 0.31 18.60
N ALA A 15 -6.42 1.18 18.63
CA ALA A 15 -5.96 1.91 17.45
C ALA A 15 -5.46 0.96 16.35
N ILE A 16 -4.69 -0.08 16.68
CA ILE A 16 -4.23 -1.09 15.73
C ILE A 16 -5.44 -1.83 15.10
N ILE A 17 -6.40 -2.25 15.91
CA ILE A 17 -7.61 -2.94 15.42
C ILE A 17 -8.38 -2.04 14.45
N LEU A 18 -8.60 -0.77 14.80
CA LEU A 18 -9.31 0.18 13.94
C LEU A 18 -8.59 0.41 12.61
N VAL A 19 -7.25 0.52 12.65
CA VAL A 19 -6.45 0.65 11.42
C VAL A 19 -6.53 -0.62 10.58
N CYS A 20 -6.42 -1.80 11.17
CA CYS A 20 -6.58 -3.06 10.44
C CYS A 20 -7.96 -3.16 9.78
N LEU A 21 -9.04 -2.76 10.48
CA LEU A 21 -10.39 -2.74 9.90
C LEU A 21 -10.49 -1.75 8.74
N ALA A 22 -9.92 -0.54 8.87
CA ALA A 22 -9.87 0.44 7.79
C ALA A 22 -9.10 -0.10 6.57
N VAL A 23 -7.96 -0.74 6.80
CA VAL A 23 -7.18 -1.42 5.75
C VAL A 23 -8.01 -2.52 5.08
N GLY A 24 -8.83 -3.26 5.84
CA GLY A 24 -9.75 -4.26 5.30
C GLY A 24 -10.78 -3.66 4.34
N VAL A 25 -11.35 -2.49 4.69
CA VAL A 25 -12.27 -1.76 3.80
C VAL A 25 -11.58 -1.32 2.52
N VAL A 26 -10.35 -0.82 2.61
CA VAL A 26 -9.53 -0.50 1.41
C VAL A 26 -9.23 -1.76 0.60
N GLY A 27 -8.96 -2.89 1.25
CA GLY A 27 -8.81 -4.20 0.60
C GLY A 27 -10.07 -4.65 -0.15
N MET A 28 -11.26 -4.38 0.40
CA MET A 28 -12.52 -4.64 -0.32
C MET A 28 -12.62 -3.78 -1.58
N SER A 29 -12.26 -2.50 -1.51
CA SER A 29 -12.21 -1.62 -2.69
C SER A 29 -11.22 -2.15 -3.74
N TYR A 30 -10.04 -2.61 -3.31
CA TYR A 30 -9.05 -3.22 -4.18
C TYR A 30 -9.60 -4.46 -4.91
N GLY A 31 -10.21 -5.39 -4.18
CA GLY A 31 -10.78 -6.60 -4.77
C GLY A 31 -11.93 -6.30 -5.74
N SER A 32 -12.83 -5.38 -5.36
CA SER A 32 -13.94 -4.96 -6.24
C SER A 32 -13.43 -4.30 -7.51
N LEU A 33 -12.43 -3.43 -7.41
CA LEU A 33 -11.82 -2.76 -8.55
C LEU A 33 -11.14 -3.75 -9.51
N ALA A 34 -10.45 -4.77 -8.97
CA ALA A 34 -9.87 -5.81 -9.80
C ALA A 34 -10.93 -6.56 -10.63
N MET A 35 -12.11 -6.81 -10.05
CA MET A 35 -13.24 -7.41 -10.78
C MET A 35 -13.79 -6.46 -11.83
N ALA A 36 -13.92 -5.18 -11.53
CA ALA A 36 -14.32 -4.14 -12.47
C ALA A 36 -13.43 -4.12 -13.72
N TYR A 37 -12.13 -4.34 -13.51
CA TYR A 37 -11.14 -4.45 -14.59
C TYR A 37 -11.02 -5.85 -15.19
N SER A 38 -11.99 -6.73 -14.94
CA SER A 38 -12.05 -8.09 -15.50
C SER A 38 -10.88 -9.01 -15.12
N PHE A 39 -10.17 -8.72 -14.03
CA PHE A 39 -9.17 -9.65 -13.51
C PHE A 39 -9.83 -10.89 -12.89
N PRO A 40 -9.26 -12.09 -13.05
CA PRO A 40 -9.75 -13.25 -12.33
C PRO A 40 -9.48 -13.09 -10.80
N VAL A 41 -10.40 -13.58 -9.96
CA VAL A 41 -10.37 -13.41 -8.48
C VAL A 41 -9.04 -13.80 -7.85
N TRP A 42 -8.37 -14.79 -8.39
CA TRP A 42 -7.10 -15.27 -7.85
C TRP A 42 -5.98 -14.21 -7.95
N VAL A 43 -6.04 -13.30 -8.94
CA VAL A 43 -5.00 -12.27 -9.14
C VAL A 43 -4.93 -11.31 -7.94
N PRO A 44 -6.00 -10.55 -7.58
CA PRO A 44 -5.94 -9.68 -6.42
C PRO A 44 -5.69 -10.44 -5.12
N PHE A 45 -6.18 -11.67 -4.99
CA PHE A 45 -5.96 -12.49 -3.81
C PHE A 45 -4.50 -12.93 -3.65
N VAL A 46 -3.87 -13.43 -4.71
CA VAL A 46 -2.45 -13.84 -4.67
C VAL A 46 -1.54 -12.63 -4.45
N LEU A 47 -1.80 -11.52 -5.13
CA LEU A 47 -1.03 -10.27 -4.93
C LEU A 47 -1.14 -9.79 -3.48
N SER A 48 -2.34 -9.79 -2.90
CA SER A 48 -2.55 -9.33 -1.51
C SER A 48 -1.83 -10.19 -0.47
N ILE A 49 -1.54 -11.46 -0.76
CA ILE A 49 -0.76 -12.33 0.11
C ILE A 49 0.74 -12.19 -0.15
N THR A 50 1.16 -12.16 -1.42
CA THR A 50 2.57 -12.24 -1.79
C THR A 50 3.28 -10.90 -1.79
N VAL A 51 2.60 -9.83 -2.18
CA VAL A 51 3.14 -8.46 -2.23
C VAL A 51 2.84 -7.72 -0.92
N LEU A 52 1.63 -7.84 -0.41
CA LEU A 52 1.16 -7.24 0.85
C LEU A 52 1.46 -5.73 0.95
N ALA A 53 1.29 -5.01 -0.15
CA ALA A 53 1.60 -3.59 -0.27
C ALA A 53 0.57 -2.89 -1.18
N GLY A 54 -0.56 -2.52 -0.60
CA GLY A 54 -1.75 -2.05 -1.32
C GLY A 54 -1.50 -1.05 -2.43
N ALA A 55 -0.68 -0.01 -2.18
CA ALA A 55 -0.40 1.00 -3.21
C ALA A 55 0.25 0.42 -4.48
N SER A 56 1.17 -0.53 -4.36
CA SER A 56 1.79 -1.19 -5.51
C SER A 56 0.84 -2.17 -6.20
N GLU A 57 -0.04 -2.81 -5.45
CA GLU A 57 -1.05 -3.71 -5.98
C GLU A 57 -2.11 -2.95 -6.79
N PHE A 58 -2.64 -1.84 -6.25
CA PHE A 58 -3.53 -0.94 -6.99
C PHE A 58 -2.86 -0.41 -8.27
N MET A 59 -1.58 0.00 -8.17
CA MET A 59 -0.84 0.50 -9.32
C MET A 59 -0.68 -0.57 -10.39
N PHE A 60 -0.37 -1.80 -10.00
CA PHE A 60 -0.23 -2.92 -10.92
C PHE A 60 -1.53 -3.18 -11.69
N ILE A 61 -2.66 -3.36 -10.97
CA ILE A 61 -3.93 -3.62 -11.64
C ILE A 61 -4.38 -2.43 -12.50
N GLY A 62 -4.17 -1.19 -12.03
CA GLY A 62 -4.55 0.00 -12.79
C GLY A 62 -3.77 0.16 -14.10
N ILE A 63 -2.45 -0.06 -14.10
CA ILE A 63 -1.63 0.02 -15.31
C ILE A 63 -2.00 -1.09 -16.29
N VAL A 64 -2.17 -2.32 -15.83
CA VAL A 64 -2.54 -3.46 -16.70
C VAL A 64 -3.95 -3.28 -17.27
N ALA A 65 -4.90 -2.84 -16.46
CA ALA A 65 -6.27 -2.54 -16.89
C ALA A 65 -6.33 -1.45 -17.97
N SER A 66 -5.43 -0.47 -17.90
CA SER A 66 -5.30 0.59 -18.92
C SER A 66 -4.57 0.14 -20.20
N GLY A 67 -4.31 -1.16 -20.37
CA GLY A 67 -3.59 -1.72 -21.52
C GLY A 67 -2.06 -1.62 -21.42
N GLY A 68 -1.53 -1.26 -20.25
CA GLY A 68 -0.08 -1.19 -20.01
C GLY A 68 0.57 -2.56 -19.92
N ASN A 69 1.87 -2.60 -20.23
CA ASN A 69 2.66 -3.82 -20.14
C ASN A 69 2.79 -4.30 -18.67
N PRO A 70 2.48 -5.58 -18.36
CA PRO A 70 2.59 -6.12 -17.00
C PRO A 70 3.99 -5.99 -16.36
N LEU A 71 5.07 -6.05 -17.16
CA LEU A 71 6.43 -5.84 -16.64
C LEU A 71 6.67 -4.38 -16.24
N ALA A 72 6.13 -3.42 -17.01
CA ALA A 72 6.17 -2.01 -16.64
C ALA A 72 5.33 -1.74 -15.37
N ALA A 73 4.17 -2.39 -15.25
CA ALA A 73 3.33 -2.33 -14.06
C ALA A 73 4.06 -2.88 -12.82
N ALA A 74 4.74 -4.03 -12.97
CA ALA A 74 5.55 -4.61 -11.90
C ALA A 74 6.73 -3.70 -11.51
N ALA A 75 7.43 -3.11 -12.47
CA ALA A 75 8.50 -2.15 -12.22
C ALA A 75 8.01 -0.91 -11.47
N ALA A 76 6.85 -0.37 -11.86
CA ALA A 76 6.22 0.74 -11.16
C ALA A 76 5.85 0.35 -9.71
N GLY A 77 5.28 -0.83 -9.51
CA GLY A 77 4.99 -1.37 -8.17
C GLY A 77 6.24 -1.52 -7.31
N LEU A 78 7.33 -2.05 -7.87
CA LEU A 78 8.62 -2.16 -7.17
C LEU A 78 9.19 -0.80 -6.77
N LEU A 79 9.05 0.21 -7.62
CA LEU A 79 9.48 1.58 -7.29
C LEU A 79 8.68 2.17 -6.13
N VAL A 80 7.37 1.96 -6.10
CA VAL A 80 6.53 2.36 -4.96
C VAL A 80 6.95 1.63 -3.70
N ASN A 81 7.28 0.35 -3.82
CA ASN A 81 7.74 -0.48 -2.70
C ASN A 81 9.20 -0.20 -2.27
N ALA A 82 9.97 0.60 -3.02
CA ALA A 82 11.32 1.01 -2.60
C ALA A 82 11.33 1.74 -1.23
N ARG A 83 10.19 2.28 -0.79
CA ARG A 83 10.00 2.82 0.57
C ARG A 83 10.26 1.78 1.67
N HIS A 84 10.11 0.49 1.40
CA HIS A 84 10.39 -0.57 2.37
C HIS A 84 11.89 -0.71 2.69
N VAL A 85 12.78 -0.23 1.81
CA VAL A 85 14.24 -0.25 2.08
C VAL A 85 14.59 0.58 3.33
N PRO A 86 14.28 1.88 3.42
CA PRO A 86 14.52 2.65 4.65
C PRO A 86 13.70 2.13 5.83
N PHE A 87 12.50 1.57 5.61
CA PHE A 87 11.74 0.93 6.68
C PHE A 87 12.50 -0.25 7.27
N GLY A 88 13.00 -1.17 6.43
CA GLY A 88 13.74 -2.34 6.86
C GLY A 88 14.98 -1.99 7.69
N VAL A 89 15.72 -0.94 7.31
CA VAL A 89 16.85 -0.43 8.09
C VAL A 89 16.38 0.06 9.47
N THR A 90 15.27 0.78 9.52
CA THR A 90 14.77 1.41 10.75
C THR A 90 14.18 0.38 11.73
N VAL A 91 13.48 -0.65 11.22
CA VAL A 91 12.81 -1.65 12.05
C VAL A 91 13.57 -2.98 12.18
N ARG A 92 14.84 -3.03 11.76
CA ARG A 92 15.66 -4.25 11.74
C ARG A 92 15.65 -5.05 13.05
N GLU A 93 15.52 -4.36 14.17
CA GLU A 93 15.49 -4.98 15.51
C GLU A 93 14.11 -5.56 15.85
N LEU A 94 13.07 -5.16 15.12
CA LEU A 94 11.69 -5.58 15.34
C LEU A 94 11.28 -6.81 14.52
N VAL A 95 11.90 -7.00 13.34
CA VAL A 95 11.52 -8.06 12.38
C VAL A 95 11.80 -9.50 12.87
N GLY A 96 12.52 -9.65 13.99
CA GLY A 96 12.84 -10.97 14.53
C GLY A 96 14.21 -11.49 14.08
N LYS A 97 14.49 -12.74 14.43
CA LYS A 97 15.78 -13.40 14.13
C LYS A 97 15.54 -14.70 13.39
N ARG A 98 16.53 -15.17 12.62
CA ARG A 98 16.51 -16.43 11.85
C ARG A 98 15.26 -16.50 10.93
N GLY A 99 14.57 -17.63 10.86
CA GLY A 99 13.38 -17.83 10.00
C GLY A 99 12.23 -16.85 10.26
N LEU A 100 12.07 -16.37 11.50
CA LEU A 100 11.07 -15.34 11.84
C LEU A 100 11.36 -13.99 11.20
N SER A 101 12.61 -13.71 10.81
CA SER A 101 12.93 -12.45 10.14
C SER A 101 12.30 -12.34 8.76
N LEU A 102 12.17 -13.45 8.03
CA LEU A 102 11.50 -13.46 6.73
C LEU A 102 10.02 -13.09 6.87
N LEU A 103 9.32 -13.70 7.83
CA LEU A 103 7.94 -13.32 8.13
C LEU A 103 7.85 -11.87 8.61
N GLY A 104 8.76 -11.45 9.50
CA GLY A 104 8.82 -10.08 9.96
C GLY A 104 9.02 -9.06 8.83
N CYS A 105 9.88 -9.37 7.85
CA CYS A 105 10.06 -8.52 6.67
C CYS A 105 8.82 -8.54 5.76
N HIS A 106 8.16 -9.69 5.62
CA HIS A 106 6.96 -9.80 4.78
C HIS A 106 5.78 -8.98 5.31
N ILE A 107 5.57 -8.98 6.64
CA ILE A 107 4.50 -8.21 7.27
C ILE A 107 4.86 -6.73 7.50
N MET A 108 6.01 -6.28 7.01
CA MET A 108 6.44 -4.89 7.08
C MET A 108 5.62 -4.04 6.13
N ASN A 109 4.82 -3.15 6.67
CA ASN A 109 4.02 -2.17 5.95
C ASN A 109 4.06 -0.81 6.67
N ASP A 110 3.48 0.20 6.06
CA ASP A 110 3.47 1.57 6.60
C ASP A 110 2.90 1.60 8.02
N GLU A 111 1.81 0.90 8.28
CA GLU A 111 1.10 0.86 9.55
C GLU A 111 1.92 0.16 10.63
N SER A 112 2.47 -1.02 10.33
CA SER A 112 3.28 -1.78 11.29
C SER A 112 4.54 -1.03 11.70
N VAL A 113 5.18 -0.33 10.77
CA VAL A 113 6.35 0.51 11.03
C VAL A 113 5.97 1.68 11.94
N VAL A 114 4.89 2.40 11.62
CA VAL A 114 4.41 3.54 12.42
C VAL A 114 4.07 3.10 13.84
N PHE A 115 3.27 2.04 14.00
CA PHE A 115 2.91 1.55 15.33
C PHE A 115 4.12 1.03 16.12
N GLY A 116 5.03 0.32 15.46
CA GLY A 116 6.26 -0.15 16.10
C GLY A 116 7.12 0.98 16.59
N LEU A 117 7.36 2.00 15.77
CA LEU A 117 8.24 3.12 16.10
C LEU A 117 7.62 4.11 17.08
N SER A 118 6.29 4.19 17.19
CA SER A 118 5.59 5.09 18.11
C SER A 118 5.67 4.64 19.56
N GLN A 119 6.07 3.41 19.84
CA GLN A 119 6.15 2.90 21.22
C GLN A 119 7.46 3.29 21.92
N LYS A 120 7.40 3.32 23.26
CA LYS A 120 8.53 3.81 24.08
C LYS A 120 9.57 2.73 24.34
N THR A 121 9.17 1.50 24.69
CA THR A 121 10.09 0.42 25.05
C THR A 121 10.30 -0.55 23.88
N ALA A 122 11.45 -1.24 23.85
CA ALA A 122 11.77 -2.22 22.81
C ALA A 122 10.74 -3.35 22.74
N GLU A 123 10.22 -3.79 23.87
CA GLU A 123 9.19 -4.83 23.95
C GLU A 123 7.86 -4.35 23.33
N GLN A 124 7.44 -3.13 23.70
CA GLN A 124 6.22 -2.53 23.13
C GLN A 124 6.37 -2.28 21.63
N ARG A 125 7.53 -1.80 21.18
CA ARG A 125 7.82 -1.61 19.76
C ARG A 125 7.65 -2.89 18.97
N LYS A 126 8.27 -3.97 19.45
CA LYS A 126 8.16 -5.28 18.80
C LYS A 126 6.73 -5.82 18.84
N ALA A 127 6.05 -5.72 19.99
CA ALA A 127 4.67 -6.18 20.13
C ALA A 127 3.71 -5.43 19.19
N ALA A 128 3.80 -4.11 19.10
CA ALA A 128 2.96 -3.29 18.23
C ALA A 128 3.23 -3.57 16.75
N TYR A 129 4.51 -3.68 16.35
CA TYR A 129 4.92 -4.03 15.00
C TYR A 129 4.30 -5.37 14.53
N TRP A 130 4.47 -6.41 15.33
CA TRP A 130 3.97 -7.75 14.98
C TRP A 130 2.45 -7.83 15.05
N LEU A 131 1.81 -7.20 16.03
CA LEU A 131 0.35 -7.19 16.13
C LEU A 131 -0.27 -6.49 14.92
N CYS A 132 0.23 -5.32 14.56
CA CYS A 132 -0.26 -4.57 13.41
C CYS A 132 0.06 -5.28 12.09
N GLY A 133 1.31 -5.71 11.90
CA GLY A 133 1.73 -6.38 10.67
C GLY A 133 0.98 -7.68 10.39
N LEU A 134 0.80 -8.54 11.40
CA LEU A 134 0.00 -9.75 11.26
C LEU A 134 -1.49 -9.44 11.06
N GLY A 135 -2.00 -8.41 11.75
CA GLY A 135 -3.39 -7.96 11.56
C GLY A 135 -3.64 -7.54 10.11
N VAL A 136 -2.77 -6.71 9.54
CA VAL A 136 -2.85 -6.30 8.13
C VAL A 136 -2.68 -7.50 7.19
N ALA A 137 -1.70 -8.38 7.43
CA ALA A 137 -1.44 -9.56 6.61
C ALA A 137 -2.63 -10.53 6.53
N ILE A 138 -3.51 -10.50 7.51
CA ILE A 138 -4.75 -11.31 7.52
C ILE A 138 -5.90 -10.52 6.89
N ILE A 139 -6.10 -9.28 7.35
CA ILE A 139 -7.30 -8.51 6.99
C ILE A 139 -7.24 -8.00 5.56
N TRP A 140 -6.05 -7.65 5.04
CA TRP A 140 -5.89 -7.18 3.67
C TRP A 140 -6.31 -8.22 2.62
N PRO A 141 -5.80 -9.48 2.63
CA PRO A 141 -6.25 -10.50 1.69
C PRO A 141 -7.73 -10.88 1.87
N LEU A 142 -8.22 -10.92 3.11
CA LEU A 142 -9.64 -11.17 3.36
C LEU A 142 -10.51 -10.06 2.78
N GLY A 143 -10.10 -8.80 2.96
CA GLY A 143 -10.77 -7.66 2.33
C GLY A 143 -10.76 -7.77 0.80
N ALA A 144 -9.61 -8.05 0.20
CA ALA A 144 -9.49 -8.23 -1.25
C ALA A 144 -10.40 -9.37 -1.77
N LEU A 145 -10.44 -10.50 -1.08
CA LEU A 145 -11.31 -11.61 -1.44
C LEU A 145 -12.79 -11.25 -1.33
N LEU A 146 -13.20 -10.66 -0.20
CA LEU A 146 -14.59 -10.23 0.00
C LEU A 146 -14.99 -9.17 -1.03
N GLY A 147 -14.12 -8.21 -1.31
CA GLY A 147 -14.34 -7.20 -2.33
C GLY A 147 -14.47 -7.79 -3.72
N ALA A 148 -13.64 -8.78 -4.06
CA ALA A 148 -13.75 -9.48 -5.34
C ALA A 148 -15.07 -10.27 -5.45
N MET A 149 -15.54 -10.87 -4.36
CA MET A 149 -16.83 -11.57 -4.34
C MET A 149 -18.00 -10.60 -4.52
N VAL A 150 -17.99 -9.48 -3.82
CA VAL A 150 -19.01 -8.42 -3.93
C VAL A 150 -18.95 -7.75 -5.30
N GLY A 151 -17.76 -7.48 -5.82
CA GLY A 151 -17.55 -6.86 -7.14
C GLY A 151 -18.14 -7.66 -8.29
N LYS A 152 -18.20 -9.00 -8.18
CA LYS A 152 -18.89 -9.86 -9.16
C LYS A 152 -20.40 -9.69 -9.19
N LEU A 153 -20.99 -9.21 -8.10
CA LEU A 153 -22.44 -9.01 -7.98
C LEU A 153 -22.87 -7.61 -8.44
N LEU A 154 -21.89 -6.71 -8.66
CA LEU A 154 -22.16 -5.35 -9.07
C LEU A 154 -22.37 -5.30 -10.60
N PRO A 155 -23.52 -4.78 -11.08
CA PRO A 155 -23.87 -4.84 -12.50
C PRO A 155 -23.00 -3.95 -13.39
N ASP A 156 -22.50 -2.83 -12.88
CA ASP A 156 -21.66 -1.89 -13.60
C ASP A 156 -20.76 -1.11 -12.64
N PRO A 157 -19.44 -1.36 -12.67
CA PRO A 157 -18.49 -0.68 -11.80
C PRO A 157 -18.39 0.83 -12.02
N GLU A 158 -18.62 1.32 -13.23
CA GLU A 158 -18.55 2.74 -13.58
C GLU A 158 -19.70 3.53 -12.95
N THR A 159 -20.90 2.93 -12.94
CA THR A 159 -22.11 3.56 -12.34
C THR A 159 -21.94 3.81 -10.82
N ILE A 160 -21.04 3.10 -10.16
CA ILE A 160 -20.81 3.24 -8.71
C ILE A 160 -19.56 4.09 -8.42
N GLY A 161 -18.89 4.60 -9.46
CA GLY A 161 -17.69 5.43 -9.31
C GLY A 161 -16.47 4.66 -8.82
N LEU A 162 -16.41 3.33 -9.03
CA LEU A 162 -15.24 2.52 -8.63
C LEU A 162 -13.97 2.90 -9.40
N ASP A 163 -14.11 3.46 -10.58
CA ASP A 163 -13.03 4.04 -11.38
C ASP A 163 -12.34 5.21 -10.66
N ALA A 164 -13.09 6.00 -9.88
CA ALA A 164 -12.55 7.11 -9.10
C ALA A 164 -11.93 6.66 -7.75
N VAL A 165 -12.20 5.45 -7.27
CA VAL A 165 -11.73 4.95 -5.97
C VAL A 165 -10.20 4.85 -5.94
N PHE A 166 -9.58 4.32 -6.98
CA PHE A 166 -8.13 4.16 -7.06
C PHE A 166 -7.38 5.51 -6.98
N PRO A 167 -7.65 6.49 -7.86
CA PRO A 167 -7.00 7.80 -7.75
C PRO A 167 -7.33 8.51 -6.44
N ALA A 168 -8.53 8.34 -5.89
CA ALA A 168 -8.91 8.93 -4.61
C ALA A 168 -8.09 8.34 -3.44
N ILE A 169 -7.87 7.02 -3.41
CA ILE A 169 -7.04 6.37 -2.40
C ILE A 169 -5.59 6.84 -2.51
N LEU A 170 -5.02 6.87 -3.72
CA LEU A 170 -3.65 7.36 -3.91
C LEU A 170 -3.52 8.82 -3.46
N LEU A 171 -4.49 9.66 -3.80
CA LEU A 171 -4.51 11.05 -3.36
C LEU A 171 -4.58 11.16 -1.84
N ALA A 172 -5.47 10.40 -1.19
CA ALA A 172 -5.60 10.39 0.26
C ALA A 172 -4.30 10.00 0.99
N LEU A 173 -3.55 9.06 0.42
CA LEU A 173 -2.24 8.64 0.96
C LEU A 173 -1.17 9.73 0.82
N VAL A 174 -1.24 10.54 -0.23
CA VAL A 174 -0.20 11.54 -0.54
C VAL A 174 -0.49 12.90 0.09
N VAL A 175 -1.75 13.28 0.28
CA VAL A 175 -2.17 14.57 0.84
C VAL A 175 -1.45 14.93 2.16
N PRO A 176 -1.28 14.04 3.15
CA PRO A 176 -0.56 14.36 4.37
C PRO A 176 0.89 14.79 4.15
N ALA A 177 1.55 14.25 3.11
CA ALA A 177 2.94 14.59 2.76
C ALA A 177 3.07 16.01 2.15
N PHE A 178 2.00 16.57 1.61
CA PHE A 178 1.98 17.93 1.03
C PHE A 178 2.11 19.05 2.05
N LYS A 179 2.00 18.76 3.34
CA LYS A 179 2.35 19.71 4.42
C LYS A 179 3.81 20.16 4.32
N ASN A 180 4.69 19.33 3.77
CA ASN A 180 6.07 19.69 3.49
C ASN A 180 6.17 20.34 2.12
N ARG A 181 6.52 21.64 2.09
CA ARG A 181 6.62 22.43 0.84
C ARG A 181 7.60 21.84 -0.18
N THR A 182 8.72 21.27 0.27
CA THR A 182 9.68 20.61 -0.63
C THR A 182 9.08 19.36 -1.28
N THR A 183 8.37 18.56 -0.49
CA THR A 183 7.65 17.38 -0.98
C THR A 183 6.56 17.79 -1.97
N LEU A 184 5.81 18.84 -1.68
CA LEU A 184 4.77 19.36 -2.57
C LEU A 184 5.37 19.80 -3.92
N ILE A 185 6.47 20.57 -3.92
CA ILE A 185 7.13 21.01 -5.16
C ILE A 185 7.60 19.82 -5.98
N ARG A 186 8.22 18.83 -5.35
CA ARG A 186 8.65 17.59 -6.02
C ARG A 186 7.49 16.79 -6.60
N ALA A 187 6.42 16.64 -5.83
CA ALA A 187 5.21 15.95 -6.28
C ALA A 187 4.56 16.68 -7.47
N CYS A 188 4.38 18.00 -7.39
CA CYS A 188 3.83 18.78 -8.49
C CYS A 188 4.72 18.72 -9.73
N SER A 189 6.05 18.83 -9.58
CA SER A 189 6.98 18.70 -10.71
C SER A 189 6.89 17.33 -11.36
N GLY A 190 6.84 16.27 -10.56
CA GLY A 190 6.65 14.89 -11.06
C GLY A 190 5.31 14.71 -11.77
N ALA A 191 4.23 15.25 -11.21
CA ALA A 191 2.90 15.20 -11.82
C ALA A 191 2.86 15.91 -13.18
N VAL A 192 3.45 17.11 -13.28
CA VAL A 192 3.53 17.85 -14.54
C VAL A 192 4.33 17.07 -15.59
N LEU A 193 5.48 16.50 -15.20
CA LEU A 193 6.29 15.69 -16.12
C LEU A 193 5.56 14.43 -16.58
N SER A 194 4.87 13.77 -15.68
CA SER A 194 4.05 12.61 -16.01
C SER A 194 2.94 12.95 -16.99
N LEU A 195 2.16 14.00 -16.70
CA LEU A 195 1.08 14.46 -17.57
C LEU A 195 1.57 14.88 -18.95
N ALA A 196 2.69 15.58 -19.01
CA ALA A 196 3.30 15.98 -20.29
C ALA A 196 3.78 14.78 -21.11
N ALA A 197 4.14 13.68 -20.47
CA ALA A 197 4.60 12.46 -21.14
C ALA A 197 3.44 11.57 -21.66
N VAL A 198 2.24 11.70 -21.12
CA VAL A 198 1.08 10.83 -21.48
C VAL A 198 0.83 10.73 -22.98
N PRO A 199 0.83 11.82 -23.78
CA PRO A 199 0.53 11.71 -25.21
C PRO A 199 1.65 11.06 -26.04
N PHE A 200 2.86 10.95 -25.51
CA PHE A 200 4.05 10.51 -26.24
C PHE A 200 4.64 9.19 -25.76
N ALA A 201 4.24 8.73 -24.59
CA ALA A 201 4.86 7.59 -23.92
C ALA A 201 3.86 6.42 -23.78
N PRO A 202 4.33 5.16 -23.89
CA PRO A 202 3.48 3.98 -23.65
C PRO A 202 2.98 3.97 -22.20
N VAL A 203 1.82 3.36 -21.99
CA VAL A 203 1.16 3.26 -20.67
C VAL A 203 2.11 2.67 -19.64
N GLY A 204 2.18 3.32 -18.48
CA GLY A 204 3.09 2.99 -17.37
C GLY A 204 4.39 3.80 -17.36
N LEU A 205 4.94 4.20 -18.53
CA LEU A 205 6.17 5.01 -18.57
C LEU A 205 5.99 6.41 -17.97
N PRO A 206 4.87 7.12 -18.18
CA PRO A 206 4.64 8.43 -17.52
C PRO A 206 4.74 8.37 -16.00
N VAL A 207 4.28 7.28 -15.38
CA VAL A 207 4.39 7.07 -13.92
C VAL A 207 5.86 6.98 -13.50
N LEU A 208 6.70 6.30 -14.26
CA LEU A 208 8.14 6.22 -13.99
C LEU A 208 8.83 7.57 -14.18
N LEU A 209 8.44 8.33 -15.19
CA LEU A 209 8.99 9.68 -15.47
C LEU A 209 8.62 10.68 -14.37
N SER A 210 7.54 10.46 -13.61
CA SER A 210 7.20 11.32 -12.47
C SER A 210 8.32 11.36 -11.41
N LEU A 211 9.16 10.32 -11.33
CA LEU A 211 10.31 10.27 -10.41
C LEU A 211 11.36 11.36 -10.68
N LEU A 212 11.42 11.88 -11.90
CA LEU A 212 12.31 13.02 -12.21
C LEU A 212 11.94 14.27 -11.40
N GLY A 213 10.69 14.35 -10.92
CA GLY A 213 10.27 15.40 -9.99
C GLY A 213 11.05 15.40 -8.66
N LEU A 214 11.66 14.28 -8.26
CA LEU A 214 12.52 14.21 -7.07
C LEU A 214 13.77 15.09 -7.20
N ALA A 215 14.23 15.36 -8.44
CA ALA A 215 15.38 16.23 -8.72
C ALA A 215 15.04 17.71 -8.55
N ALA A 216 13.76 18.08 -8.45
CA ALA A 216 13.36 19.47 -8.23
C ALA A 216 13.90 19.98 -6.88
N ARG A 217 14.73 21.02 -6.94
CA ARG A 217 15.30 21.67 -5.76
C ARG A 217 14.54 22.96 -5.44
N LYS A 218 14.36 23.21 -4.15
CA LYS A 218 13.93 24.54 -3.69
C LYS A 218 15.12 25.50 -3.94
N LYS A 219 14.93 26.52 -4.77
CA LYS A 219 15.80 27.70 -4.76
C LYS A 219 15.55 28.50 -3.51
#